data_25f68bea40e51090e8e3c582affd363e
#
_entry.id   25f68bea40e51090e8e3c582affd363e
#
_cell.length_a   1.000
_cell.length_b   1.000
_cell.length_c   1.000
_cell.angle_alpha   90.00
_cell.angle_beta   90.00
_cell.angle_gamma   90.00
#
_symmetry.space_group_name_H-M   'P 1'
#
loop_
_entity.id
_entity.type
_entity.pdbx_description
1 polymer ?
#
loop_
_entity_poly.entity_id
_entity_poly.type
_entity_poly.pdbx_seq_one_letter_code
_entity_poly.pdbx_strand_id
1 'polypeptide(L)' 'MKFAHRQRVRWKDDEGFVNFIDDEMITICVREWEKSPELAEHAGQKMNQVNVVCHKEYWGDVQILGE' A
#
# COMPACT_ATOMS: atom_id res chain seq x y z
N MET A 1 3.37 9.61 14.38
CA MET A 1 2.88 8.66 13.39
C MET A 1 3.81 7.47 13.32
N LYS A 2 3.26 6.30 13.34
CA LYS A 2 4.04 5.07 13.43
C LYS A 2 4.63 4.62 12.09
N PHE A 3 3.98 4.99 11.00
CA PHE A 3 4.36 4.54 9.68
C PHE A 3 4.83 5.67 8.80
N ALA A 4 5.68 5.34 7.84
CA ALA A 4 6.17 6.29 6.86
C ALA A 4 5.71 5.85 5.47
N HIS A 5 5.52 6.82 4.59
CA HIS A 5 5.14 6.55 3.21
C HIS A 5 6.21 5.70 2.53
N ARG A 6 5.79 4.67 1.82
CA ARG A 6 6.67 3.72 1.10
C ARG A 6 7.41 2.76 2.02
N GLN A 7 7.10 2.76 3.30
CA GLN A 7 7.72 1.83 4.24
C GLN A 7 7.22 0.41 3.99
N ARG A 8 8.13 -0.55 4.00
CA ARG A 8 7.77 -1.95 3.80
C ARG A 8 7.16 -2.52 5.07
N VAL A 9 6.03 -3.17 4.92
CA VAL A 9 5.31 -3.75 6.06
C VAL A 9 4.68 -5.07 5.66
N ARG A 10 4.33 -5.84 6.69
CA ARG A 10 3.54 -7.06 6.53
C ARG A 10 2.39 -7.02 7.51
N TRP A 11 1.20 -7.36 7.03
CA TRP A 11 0.02 -7.46 7.88
C TRP A 11 -0.73 -8.70 7.48
N LYS A 12 -0.89 -9.64 8.45
CA LYS A 12 -1.47 -10.94 8.17
C LYS A 12 -0.63 -11.64 7.09
N ASP A 13 -1.25 -12.05 6.01
CA ASP A 13 -0.54 -12.72 4.92
C ASP A 13 -0.12 -11.75 3.82
N ASP A 14 -0.42 -10.48 4.00
CA ASP A 14 -0.12 -9.48 2.97
C ASP A 14 1.16 -8.74 3.27
N GLU A 15 2.00 -8.62 2.28
CA GLU A 15 3.25 -7.89 2.40
C GLU A 15 3.32 -6.86 1.29
N GLY A 16 3.70 -5.63 1.63
CA GLY A 16 3.78 -4.58 0.66
C GLY A 16 4.40 -3.33 1.26
N PHE A 17 4.00 -2.18 0.74
CA PHE A 17 4.51 -0.92 1.27
C PHE A 17 3.33 0.01 1.60
N VAL A 18 3.58 0.91 2.56
CA VAL A 18 2.58 1.88 2.96
C VAL A 18 2.40 2.89 1.84
N ASN A 19 1.18 2.97 1.31
CA ASN A 19 0.87 3.81 0.16
C ASN A 19 0.13 5.10 0.55
N PHE A 20 -0.64 5.05 1.63
CA PHE A 20 -1.41 6.21 2.09
C PHE A 20 -1.47 6.16 3.61
N ILE A 21 -1.36 7.32 4.23
CA ILE A 21 -1.38 7.43 5.70
C ILE A 21 -2.40 8.47 6.10
N ASP A 22 -3.23 8.09 7.07
CA ASP A 22 -4.25 8.97 7.64
C ASP A 22 -4.22 8.73 9.14
N ASP A 23 -4.88 9.59 9.90
CA ASP A 23 -4.97 9.41 11.35
C ASP A 23 -5.72 8.15 11.75
N GLU A 24 -6.58 7.66 10.88
CA GLU A 24 -7.46 6.55 11.18
C GLU A 24 -7.07 5.26 10.49
N MET A 25 -6.28 5.34 9.42
CA MET A 25 -5.94 4.16 8.65
C MET A 25 -4.71 4.38 7.79
N ILE A 26 -4.14 3.26 7.36
CA ILE A 26 -3.12 3.28 6.30
C ILE A 26 -3.60 2.35 5.20
N THR A 27 -3.11 2.56 3.99
CA THR A 27 -3.28 1.57 2.95
C THR A 27 -1.93 0.94 2.65
N ILE A 28 -1.96 -0.35 2.40
CA ILE A 28 -0.76 -1.12 2.11
C ILE A 28 -0.89 -1.60 0.67
N CYS A 29 0.02 -1.15 -0.18
CA CYS A 29 0.04 -1.58 -1.57
C CYS A 29 0.73 -2.93 -1.62
N VAL A 30 -0.05 -3.97 -1.90
CA VAL A 30 0.47 -5.34 -1.90
C VAL A 30 0.83 -5.80 -3.30
N ARG A 31 0.44 -5.04 -4.31
CA ARG A 31 0.75 -5.39 -5.68
C ARG A 31 0.69 -4.15 -6.56
N GLU A 32 1.64 -4.03 -7.44
CA GLU A 32 1.72 -2.89 -8.35
C GLU A 32 2.28 -3.39 -9.69
N TRP A 33 1.65 -2.99 -10.80
CA TRP A 33 2.15 -3.39 -12.11
C TRP A 33 1.76 -2.34 -13.14
N GLU A 34 2.54 -2.29 -14.20
CA GLU A 34 2.32 -1.34 -15.28
C GLU A 34 1.09 -1.71 -16.09
N LYS A 35 0.30 -0.71 -16.43
CA LYS A 35 -0.81 -0.91 -17.37
C LYS A 35 -0.26 -1.10 -18.76
N SER A 36 -1.04 -1.81 -19.59
CA SER A 36 -0.68 -1.91 -21.00
C SER A 36 -0.70 -0.52 -21.62
N PRO A 37 0.09 -0.28 -22.68
CA PRO A 37 0.12 1.04 -23.30
C PRO A 37 -1.25 1.55 -23.72
N GLU A 38 -2.10 0.67 -24.19
CA GLU A 38 -3.45 1.06 -24.61
C GLU A 38 -4.28 1.58 -23.47
N LEU A 39 -4.25 0.89 -22.34
CA LEU A 39 -5.00 1.31 -21.16
C LEU A 39 -4.42 2.56 -20.54
N ALA A 40 -3.10 2.69 -20.57
CA ALA A 40 -2.45 3.86 -19.99
C ALA A 40 -2.84 5.14 -20.71
N GLU A 41 -3.01 5.07 -22.04
CA GLU A 41 -3.41 6.24 -22.80
C GLU A 41 -4.77 6.78 -22.39
N HIS A 42 -5.67 5.88 -22.04
CA HIS A 42 -7.04 6.28 -21.72
C HIS A 42 -7.27 6.54 -20.24
N ALA A 43 -6.47 5.92 -19.38
CA ALA A 43 -6.71 5.96 -17.96
C ALA A 43 -6.04 7.13 -17.25
N GLY A 44 -5.04 7.73 -17.86
CA GLY A 44 -4.32 8.83 -17.22
C GLY A 44 -3.36 8.40 -16.13
N GLN A 45 -3.37 7.13 -15.76
CA GLN A 45 -2.43 6.56 -14.80
C GLN A 45 -1.70 5.41 -15.46
N LYS A 46 -0.43 5.27 -15.15
CA LYS A 46 0.41 4.25 -15.79
C LYS A 46 0.50 2.95 -14.99
N MET A 47 0.09 2.97 -13.74
CA MET A 47 0.24 1.81 -12.85
C MET A 47 -1.10 1.37 -12.31
N ASN A 48 -1.25 0.06 -12.18
CA ASN A 48 -2.34 -0.54 -11.42
C ASN A 48 -1.84 -0.92 -10.05
N GLN A 49 -2.69 -0.83 -9.05
CA GLN A 49 -2.32 -1.16 -7.69
C GLN A 49 -3.44 -1.89 -6.98
N VAL A 50 -3.07 -2.81 -6.10
CA VAL A 50 -4.00 -3.44 -5.18
C VAL A 50 -3.60 -2.97 -3.79
N ASN A 51 -4.53 -2.29 -3.12
CA ASN A 51 -4.28 -1.73 -1.80
C ASN A 51 -5.21 -2.37 -0.78
N VAL A 52 -4.65 -2.65 0.40
CA VAL A 52 -5.41 -3.17 1.53
C VAL A 52 -5.51 -2.06 2.56
N VAL A 53 -6.73 -1.81 3.05
CA VAL A 53 -6.95 -0.79 4.07
C VAL A 53 -6.74 -1.41 5.45
N CYS A 54 -5.90 -0.79 6.26
CA CYS A 54 -5.63 -1.24 7.62
C CYS A 54 -5.98 -0.12 8.58
N HIS A 55 -7.05 -0.31 9.34
CA HIS A 55 -7.51 0.67 10.31
C HIS A 55 -6.60 0.70 11.53
N LYS A 56 -6.56 1.86 12.19
CA LYS A 56 -5.60 2.10 13.26
C LYS A 56 -5.67 1.07 14.38
N GLU A 57 -6.83 0.50 14.63
CA GLU A 57 -6.98 -0.47 15.70
C GLU A 57 -6.22 -1.77 15.43
N TYR A 58 -5.80 -1.98 14.19
CA TYR A 58 -5.01 -3.17 13.81
C TYR A 58 -3.53 -2.86 13.59
N TRP A 59 -3.12 -1.61 13.80
CA TRP A 59 -1.73 -1.22 13.54
C TRP A 59 -0.73 -2.00 14.40
N GLY A 60 -1.16 -2.45 15.59
CA GLY A 60 -0.31 -3.24 16.45
C GLY A 60 0.10 -4.58 15.84
N ASP A 61 -0.69 -5.06 14.87
CA ASP A 61 -0.43 -6.34 14.22
C ASP A 61 0.44 -6.19 12.97
N VAL A 62 0.73 -4.96 12.56
CA VAL A 62 1.52 -4.70 11.36
C VAL A 62 2.99 -4.78 11.71
N GLN A 63 3.74 -5.58 10.97
CA GLN A 63 5.18 -5.70 11.14
C GLN A 63 5.89 -4.76 10.17
N ILE A 64 6.82 -3.99 10.70
CA ILE A 64 7.67 -3.15 9.85
C ILE A 64 8.84 -4.01 9.41
N LEU A 65 9.01 -4.12 8.10
CA LEU A 65 10.03 -4.96 7.50
C LEU A 65 11.24 -4.12 7.12
N GLY A 66 12.35 -4.41 7.73
CA GLY A 66 13.61 -3.82 7.39
C GLY A 66 13.57 -2.33 7.15
N GLU A 67 14.48 -1.86 6.39
CA GLU A 67 14.64 -0.44 6.16
C GLU A 67 14.04 0.06 4.98
#